data_6dcd151ebae8c0639bdc1fe1ba46c296
#
_entry.id   6dcd151ebae8c0639bdc1fe1ba46c296
#
_cell.length_a   1.000
_cell.length_b   1.000
_cell.length_c   1.000
_cell.angle_alpha   90.00
_cell.angle_beta   90.00
_cell.angle_gamma   90.00
#
_symmetry.space_group_name_H-M   'P 1'
#
loop_
_entity.id
_entity.type
_entity.pdbx_description
1 polymer ?
#
loop_
_entity_poly.entity_id
_entity_poly.type
_entity_poly.pdbx_seq_one_letter_code
_entity_poly.pdbx_strand_id
1 'polypeptide(L)'
;MFKYYNLAFKNAKPQNLKAILFTLVSFIVIFLIGRVAMAMIGQQIMQLQMMMQFGQPVGPLLTPIIGLALVVILLFIFLGYQMIAGAINVISKAIRKEKVKFTDLFISFKKGHYGKSVLLALITVVLFIIMGVILFLVNKLIGLALSPLFNAVQGPISGMDNPMPAYLAFQIGVTLIVGFITSIFYWFFFVLIINYTAAYAENPTQGPIKLFKEGFKAIKNGHKTWLKFFIGILLINLLITII
;
A
#
# COMPACT_ATOMS: atom_id res chain seq x y z
N MET A 1 -5.64 -20.90 -1.44
CA MET A 1 -4.60 -19.87 -1.61
C MET A 1 -3.31 -20.48 -2.12
N PHE A 2 -2.65 -21.39 -1.40
CA PHE A 2 -1.36 -21.99 -1.76
C PHE A 2 -1.35 -22.67 -3.14
N LYS A 3 -2.47 -23.25 -3.61
CA LYS A 3 -2.58 -23.86 -4.95
C LYS A 3 -2.26 -22.82 -6.05
N TYR A 4 -2.81 -21.61 -5.97
CA TYR A 4 -2.56 -20.55 -6.97
C TYR A 4 -1.15 -19.99 -6.88
N TYR A 5 -0.63 -19.83 -5.65
CA TYR A 5 0.75 -19.43 -5.43
C TYR A 5 1.73 -20.44 -6.05
N ASN A 6 1.55 -21.72 -5.74
CA ASN A 6 2.38 -22.78 -6.29
C ASN A 6 2.29 -22.87 -7.82
N LEU A 7 1.09 -22.66 -8.39
CA LEU A 7 0.90 -22.66 -9.84
C LEU A 7 1.63 -21.47 -10.49
N ALA A 8 1.49 -20.27 -9.94
CA ALA A 8 2.19 -19.08 -10.42
C ALA A 8 3.71 -19.25 -10.34
N PHE A 9 4.21 -19.76 -9.20
CA PHE A 9 5.62 -20.03 -9.00
C PHE A 9 6.14 -21.10 -9.98
N LYS A 10 5.42 -22.21 -10.16
CA LYS A 10 5.75 -23.26 -11.11
C LYS A 10 5.80 -22.75 -12.55
N ASN A 11 4.85 -21.91 -12.93
CA ASN A 11 4.81 -21.33 -14.26
C ASN A 11 5.97 -20.35 -14.50
N ALA A 12 6.32 -19.54 -13.50
CA ALA A 12 7.42 -18.60 -13.58
C ALA A 12 8.81 -19.26 -13.43
N LYS A 13 8.89 -20.50 -12.93
CA LYS A 13 10.16 -21.20 -12.57
C LYS A 13 11.29 -21.06 -13.59
N PRO A 14 11.09 -21.18 -14.91
CA PRO A 14 12.18 -21.05 -15.88
C PRO A 14 12.82 -19.66 -15.87
N GLN A 15 12.13 -18.62 -15.39
CA GLN A 15 12.55 -17.22 -15.43
C GLN A 15 12.45 -16.51 -14.07
N ASN A 16 12.22 -17.25 -12.99
CA ASN A 16 12.07 -16.69 -11.63
C ASN A 16 13.19 -15.75 -11.25
N LEU A 17 14.46 -16.17 -11.45
CA LEU A 17 15.59 -15.36 -11.09
C LEU A 17 15.61 -14.02 -11.86
N LYS A 18 15.36 -14.06 -13.18
CA LYS A 18 15.27 -12.84 -13.99
C LYS A 18 14.14 -11.94 -13.54
N ALA A 19 12.95 -12.50 -13.28
CA ALA A 19 11.82 -11.75 -12.81
C ALA A 19 12.09 -11.09 -11.45
N ILE A 20 12.69 -11.82 -10.50
CA ILE A 20 13.09 -11.30 -9.19
C ILE A 20 14.12 -10.17 -9.35
N LEU A 21 15.20 -10.38 -10.10
CA LEU A 21 16.25 -9.37 -10.29
C LEU A 21 15.72 -8.10 -10.95
N PHE A 22 14.86 -8.23 -11.96
CA PHE A 22 14.32 -7.06 -12.64
C PHE A 22 13.31 -6.31 -11.75
N THR A 23 12.44 -7.02 -11.03
CA THR A 23 11.51 -6.36 -10.10
C THR A 23 12.23 -5.73 -8.90
N LEU A 24 13.37 -6.27 -8.48
CA LEU A 24 14.22 -5.67 -7.45
C LEU A 24 14.71 -4.27 -7.87
N VAL A 25 15.04 -4.05 -9.14
CA VAL A 25 15.40 -2.72 -9.66
C VAL A 25 14.25 -1.73 -9.46
N SER A 26 13.01 -2.13 -9.79
CA SER A 26 11.84 -1.29 -9.54
C SER A 26 11.64 -0.99 -8.05
N PHE A 27 11.82 -2.01 -7.21
CA PHE A 27 11.73 -1.85 -5.76
C PHE A 27 12.78 -0.86 -5.23
N ILE A 28 14.03 -0.95 -5.68
CA ILE A 28 15.10 -0.01 -5.29
C ILE A 28 14.72 1.43 -5.69
N VAL A 29 14.23 1.65 -6.91
CA VAL A 29 13.82 2.99 -7.36
C VAL A 29 12.68 3.53 -6.48
N ILE A 30 11.66 2.74 -6.21
CA ILE A 30 10.52 3.14 -5.35
C ILE A 30 11.00 3.42 -3.92
N PHE A 31 11.89 2.57 -3.39
CA PHE A 31 12.48 2.77 -2.06
C PHE A 31 13.26 4.08 -1.98
N LEU A 32 14.07 4.40 -3.00
CA LEU A 32 14.81 5.66 -3.05
C LEU A 32 13.86 6.86 -3.11
N ILE A 33 12.79 6.81 -3.91
CA ILE A 33 11.76 7.85 -3.93
C ILE A 33 11.15 8.02 -2.53
N GLY A 34 10.82 6.92 -1.86
CA GLY A 34 10.29 6.94 -0.50
C GLY A 34 11.27 7.55 0.51
N ARG A 35 12.57 7.21 0.42
CA ARG A 35 13.61 7.78 1.29
C ARG A 35 13.78 9.28 1.07
N VAL A 36 13.77 9.74 -0.19
CA VAL A 36 13.81 11.16 -0.52
C VAL A 36 12.58 11.87 0.03
N ALA A 37 11.39 11.30 -0.16
CA ALA A 37 10.15 11.84 0.38
C ALA A 37 10.19 11.99 1.91
N MET A 38 10.66 10.96 2.62
CA MET A 38 10.81 11.00 4.08
C MET A 38 11.85 12.02 4.54
N ALA A 39 12.96 12.16 3.81
CA ALA A 39 13.96 13.18 4.13
C ALA A 39 13.45 14.60 3.94
N MET A 40 12.62 14.82 2.90
CA MET A 40 12.07 16.15 2.58
C MET A 40 10.91 16.55 3.51
N ILE A 41 10.01 15.63 3.85
CA ILE A 41 8.75 15.93 4.56
C ILE A 41 8.86 15.61 6.04
N GLY A 42 9.70 14.64 6.43
CA GLY A 42 9.75 14.12 7.80
C GLY A 42 10.07 15.20 8.86
N GLN A 43 11.02 16.09 8.57
CA GLN A 43 11.37 17.19 9.48
C GLN A 43 10.20 18.17 9.68
N GLN A 44 9.52 18.53 8.59
CA GLN A 44 8.36 19.43 8.63
C GLN A 44 7.19 18.83 9.41
N ILE A 45 6.95 17.52 9.26
CA ILE A 45 5.91 16.82 10.03
C ILE A 45 6.26 16.81 11.51
N MET A 46 7.52 16.55 11.87
CA MET A 46 7.97 16.58 13.27
C MET A 46 7.82 17.98 13.86
N GLN A 47 8.22 19.03 13.15
CA GLN A 47 8.03 20.41 13.58
C GLN A 47 6.55 20.75 13.74
N LEU A 48 5.69 20.33 12.80
CA LEU A 48 4.24 20.51 12.87
C LEU A 48 3.66 19.87 14.13
N GLN A 49 4.07 18.65 14.46
CA GLN A 49 3.62 17.96 15.67
C GLN A 49 4.05 18.69 16.94
N MET A 50 5.30 19.18 17.00
CA MET A 50 5.79 19.98 18.14
C MET A 50 4.99 21.28 18.27
N MET A 51 4.78 22.03 17.19
CA MET A 51 4.02 23.28 17.23
C MET A 51 2.58 23.04 17.70
N MET A 52 1.92 21.96 17.24
CA MET A 52 0.59 21.58 17.72
C MET A 52 0.56 21.26 19.21
N GLN A 53 1.58 20.57 19.73
CA GLN A 53 1.68 20.26 21.17
C GLN A 53 1.82 21.51 22.02
N PHE A 54 2.53 22.53 21.54
CA PHE A 54 2.74 23.78 22.26
C PHE A 54 1.72 24.89 21.93
N GLY A 55 0.64 24.55 21.18
CA GLY A 55 -0.40 25.51 20.81
C GLY A 55 0.07 26.64 19.90
N GLN A 56 1.19 26.44 19.17
CA GLN A 56 1.74 27.44 18.26
C GLN A 56 1.01 27.44 16.91
N PRO A 57 0.97 28.58 16.19
CA PRO A 57 0.32 28.67 14.89
C PRO A 57 1.04 27.83 13.85
N VAL A 58 0.36 26.83 13.29
CA VAL A 58 0.89 25.86 12.32
C VAL A 58 0.87 26.36 10.86
N GLY A 59 0.16 27.46 10.58
CA GLY A 59 -0.03 28.01 9.24
C GLY A 59 1.25 28.16 8.41
N PRO A 60 2.35 28.72 8.96
CA PRO A 60 3.60 28.90 8.22
C PRO A 60 4.24 27.60 7.69
N LEU A 61 4.01 26.46 8.38
CA LEU A 61 4.55 25.16 7.96
C LEU A 61 3.67 24.43 6.94
N LEU A 62 2.39 24.77 6.83
CA LEU A 62 1.49 24.07 5.91
C LEU A 62 1.88 24.28 4.44
N THR A 63 2.27 25.50 4.06
CA THR A 63 2.65 25.81 2.68
C THR A 63 3.85 24.99 2.18
N PRO A 64 5.00 24.95 2.88
CA PRO A 64 6.11 24.09 2.46
C PRO A 64 5.76 22.60 2.48
N ILE A 65 4.99 22.12 3.45
CA ILE A 65 4.56 20.71 3.49
C ILE A 65 3.72 20.36 2.27
N ILE A 66 2.75 21.20 1.89
CA ILE A 66 1.93 20.99 0.70
C ILE A 66 2.79 21.00 -0.56
N GLY A 67 3.71 21.97 -0.69
CA GLY A 67 4.62 22.05 -1.82
C GLY A 67 5.48 20.78 -1.97
N LEU A 68 6.08 20.30 -0.88
CA LEU A 68 6.87 19.08 -0.87
C LEU A 68 6.02 17.84 -1.17
N ALA A 69 4.81 17.76 -0.62
CA ALA A 69 3.88 16.66 -0.91
C ALA A 69 3.53 16.62 -2.40
N LEU A 70 3.30 17.76 -3.05
CA LEU A 70 3.06 17.82 -4.48
C LEU A 70 4.25 17.32 -5.30
N VAL A 71 5.49 17.67 -4.92
CA VAL A 71 6.70 17.15 -5.58
C VAL A 71 6.77 15.63 -5.47
N VAL A 72 6.50 15.06 -4.28
CA VAL A 72 6.50 13.60 -4.08
C VAL A 72 5.41 12.92 -4.90
N ILE A 73 4.21 13.51 -4.97
CA ILE A 73 3.11 13.00 -5.80
C ILE A 73 3.51 13.01 -7.28
N LEU A 74 4.14 14.08 -7.77
CA LEU A 74 4.60 14.16 -9.15
C LEU A 74 5.69 13.11 -9.43
N LEU A 75 6.66 12.93 -8.54
CA LEU A 75 7.67 11.87 -8.65
C LEU A 75 7.02 10.47 -8.69
N PHE A 76 6.00 10.24 -7.87
CA PHE A 76 5.25 8.98 -7.90
C PHE A 76 4.51 8.79 -9.23
N ILE A 77 3.82 9.82 -9.73
CA ILE A 77 3.05 9.76 -10.97
C ILE A 77 3.97 9.50 -12.18
N PHE A 78 5.06 10.25 -12.31
CA PHE A 78 5.90 10.20 -13.49
C PHE A 78 6.95 9.11 -13.48
N LEU A 79 7.36 8.61 -12.31
CA LEU A 79 8.40 7.60 -12.16
C LEU A 79 7.95 6.40 -11.32
N GLY A 80 7.46 6.61 -10.11
CA GLY A 80 7.16 5.54 -9.16
C GLY A 80 6.13 4.54 -9.70
N TYR A 81 4.97 5.04 -10.14
CA TYR A 81 3.93 4.18 -10.71
C TYR A 81 4.39 3.47 -11.96
N GLN A 82 5.20 4.12 -12.81
CA GLN A 82 5.72 3.53 -14.03
C GLN A 82 6.61 2.30 -13.74
N MET A 83 7.40 2.39 -12.69
CA MET A 83 8.25 1.29 -12.22
C MET A 83 7.42 0.15 -11.62
N ILE A 84 6.33 0.46 -10.90
CA ILE A 84 5.37 -0.54 -10.40
C ILE A 84 4.73 -1.28 -11.59
N ALA A 85 4.24 -0.56 -12.59
CA ALA A 85 3.62 -1.14 -13.78
C ALA A 85 4.60 -2.03 -14.56
N GLY A 86 5.85 -1.61 -14.67
CA GLY A 86 6.94 -2.40 -15.26
C GLY A 86 7.21 -3.68 -14.48
N ALA A 87 7.29 -3.62 -13.15
CA ALA A 87 7.48 -4.79 -12.30
C ALA A 87 6.33 -5.80 -12.45
N ILE A 88 5.08 -5.32 -12.45
CA ILE A 88 3.90 -6.16 -12.64
C ILE A 88 3.91 -6.79 -14.04
N ASN A 89 4.32 -6.06 -15.08
CA ASN A 89 4.45 -6.60 -16.43
C ASN A 89 5.49 -7.74 -16.49
N VAL A 90 6.65 -7.57 -15.87
CA VAL A 90 7.69 -8.60 -15.77
C VAL A 90 7.17 -9.87 -15.09
N ILE A 91 6.49 -9.71 -13.94
CA ILE A 91 5.90 -10.82 -13.19
C ILE A 91 4.80 -11.51 -14.02
N SER A 92 3.90 -10.75 -14.64
CA SER A 92 2.81 -11.27 -15.47
C SER A 92 3.34 -12.09 -16.64
N LYS A 93 4.38 -11.61 -17.35
CA LYS A 93 5.05 -12.35 -18.41
C LYS A 93 5.67 -13.65 -17.92
N ALA A 94 6.37 -13.62 -16.79
CA ALA A 94 6.99 -14.82 -16.20
C ALA A 94 5.93 -15.89 -15.88
N ILE A 95 4.79 -15.49 -15.28
CA ILE A 95 3.67 -16.39 -14.95
C ILE A 95 3.03 -16.95 -16.22
N ARG A 96 2.94 -16.18 -17.31
CA ARG A 96 2.44 -16.64 -18.61
C ARG A 96 3.45 -17.46 -19.40
N LYS A 97 4.66 -17.72 -18.85
CA LYS A 97 5.76 -18.44 -19.50
C LYS A 97 6.33 -17.70 -20.73
N GLU A 98 6.08 -16.40 -20.84
CA GLU A 98 6.65 -15.55 -21.89
C GLU A 98 8.11 -15.20 -21.55
N LYS A 99 8.93 -14.98 -22.58
CA LYS A 99 10.33 -14.58 -22.38
C LYS A 99 10.41 -13.18 -21.75
N VAL A 100 10.99 -13.12 -20.57
CA VAL A 100 11.19 -11.86 -19.82
C VAL A 100 12.50 -11.19 -20.24
N LYS A 101 12.44 -9.89 -20.53
CA LYS A 101 13.57 -9.02 -20.86
C LYS A 101 13.65 -7.85 -19.88
N PHE A 102 14.83 -7.31 -19.65
CA PHE A 102 15.01 -6.12 -18.81
C PHE A 102 14.21 -4.91 -19.30
N THR A 103 14.08 -4.75 -20.62
CA THR A 103 13.28 -3.70 -21.25
C THR A 103 11.78 -3.78 -20.93
N ASP A 104 11.29 -4.91 -20.42
CA ASP A 104 9.89 -5.07 -20.00
C ASP A 104 9.53 -4.26 -18.76
N LEU A 105 10.55 -3.89 -17.94
CA LEU A 105 10.37 -2.94 -16.83
C LEU A 105 9.94 -1.56 -17.31
N PHE A 106 10.32 -1.18 -18.51
CA PHE A 106 10.09 0.16 -19.06
C PHE A 106 8.91 0.20 -20.04
N ILE A 107 7.98 -0.77 -19.96
CA ILE A 107 6.82 -0.85 -20.84
C ILE A 107 5.99 0.43 -20.81
N SER A 108 5.84 1.03 -19.65
CA SER A 108 5.05 2.24 -19.43
C SER A 108 5.68 3.48 -20.07
N PHE A 109 7.00 3.50 -20.29
CA PHE A 109 7.69 4.62 -20.92
C PHE A 109 7.68 4.58 -22.45
N LYS A 110 7.14 3.52 -23.05
CA LYS A 110 7.05 3.41 -24.50
C LYS A 110 6.08 4.43 -25.08
N LYS A 111 6.37 4.89 -26.30
CA LYS A 111 5.49 5.81 -27.05
C LYS A 111 4.08 5.21 -27.16
N GLY A 112 3.06 6.01 -26.86
CA GLY A 112 1.65 5.60 -26.84
C GLY A 112 1.16 4.90 -25.58
N HIS A 113 2.07 4.47 -24.68
CA HIS A 113 1.71 3.84 -23.40
C HIS A 113 1.80 4.83 -22.23
N TYR A 114 2.78 5.73 -22.27
CA TYR A 114 3.11 6.64 -21.16
C TYR A 114 1.94 7.50 -20.69
N GLY A 115 1.22 8.17 -21.62
CA GLY A 115 0.07 8.99 -21.22
C GLY A 115 -1.04 8.21 -20.52
N LYS A 116 -1.27 6.94 -20.93
CA LYS A 116 -2.27 6.07 -20.29
C LYS A 116 -1.83 5.60 -18.91
N SER A 117 -0.56 5.29 -18.75
CA SER A 117 0.00 4.90 -17.45
C SER A 117 0.05 6.09 -16.48
N VAL A 118 0.30 7.32 -16.95
CA VAL A 118 0.18 8.54 -16.15
C VAL A 118 -1.26 8.75 -15.67
N LEU A 119 -2.26 8.53 -16.52
CA LEU A 119 -3.67 8.59 -16.10
C LEU A 119 -4.03 7.51 -15.07
N LEU A 120 -3.48 6.30 -15.19
CA LEU A 120 -3.64 5.26 -14.16
C LEU A 120 -2.93 5.65 -12.85
N ALA A 121 -1.77 6.29 -12.94
CA ALA A 121 -1.09 6.83 -11.76
C ALA A 121 -1.93 7.90 -11.04
N LEU A 122 -2.58 8.79 -11.78
CA LEU A 122 -3.52 9.77 -11.22
C LEU A 122 -4.71 9.08 -10.54
N ILE A 123 -5.31 8.06 -11.17
CA ILE A 123 -6.36 7.25 -10.54
C ILE A 123 -5.84 6.61 -9.25
N THR A 124 -4.59 6.11 -9.23
CA THR A 124 -3.95 5.55 -8.04
C THR A 124 -3.81 6.59 -6.93
N VAL A 125 -3.40 7.81 -7.25
CA VAL A 125 -3.30 8.91 -6.26
C VAL A 125 -4.67 9.24 -5.68
N VAL A 126 -5.71 9.35 -6.52
CA VAL A 126 -7.09 9.56 -6.06
C VAL A 126 -7.55 8.43 -5.14
N LEU A 127 -7.23 7.17 -5.47
CA LEU A 127 -7.54 6.02 -4.61
C LEU A 127 -6.81 6.09 -3.27
N PHE A 128 -5.55 6.54 -3.23
CA PHE A 128 -4.84 6.75 -1.96
C PHE A 128 -5.46 7.86 -1.11
N ILE A 129 -5.93 8.94 -1.72
CA ILE A 129 -6.66 9.99 -1.00
C ILE A 129 -7.97 9.42 -0.42
N ILE A 130 -8.76 8.71 -1.22
CA ILE A 130 -10.01 8.07 -0.77
C ILE A 130 -9.71 7.08 0.37
N MET A 131 -8.69 6.25 0.22
CA MET A 131 -8.25 5.32 1.27
C MET A 131 -7.89 6.07 2.55
N GLY A 132 -7.14 7.16 2.47
CA GLY A 132 -6.76 8.00 3.61
C GLY A 132 -8.00 8.55 4.34
N VAL A 133 -8.99 9.05 3.62
CA VAL A 133 -10.26 9.54 4.19
C VAL A 133 -11.02 8.40 4.88
N ILE A 134 -11.15 7.24 4.22
CA ILE A 134 -11.81 6.08 4.81
C ILE A 134 -11.10 5.64 6.09
N LEU A 135 -9.78 5.52 6.07
CA LEU A 135 -9.00 5.10 7.24
C LEU A 135 -9.11 6.11 8.38
N PHE A 136 -9.12 7.41 8.09
CA PHE A 136 -9.36 8.44 9.09
C PHE A 136 -10.73 8.28 9.76
N LEU A 137 -11.79 8.09 8.99
CA LEU A 137 -13.13 7.86 9.50
C LEU A 137 -13.24 6.56 10.31
N VAL A 138 -12.66 5.47 9.80
CA VAL A 138 -12.61 4.18 10.49
C VAL A 138 -11.89 4.30 11.82
N ASN A 139 -10.72 4.94 11.86
CA ASN A 139 -9.98 5.13 13.10
C ASN A 139 -10.75 6.00 14.12
N LYS A 140 -11.44 7.05 13.66
CA LYS A 140 -12.34 7.83 14.53
C LYS A 140 -13.47 6.97 15.11
N LEU A 141 -14.16 6.18 14.28
CA LEU A 141 -15.23 5.29 14.74
C LEU A 141 -14.73 4.24 15.73
N ILE A 142 -13.56 3.64 15.46
CA ILE A 142 -12.93 2.68 16.39
C ILE A 142 -12.58 3.38 17.70
N GLY A 143 -12.02 4.57 17.66
CA GLY A 143 -11.68 5.35 18.86
C GLY A 143 -12.92 5.63 19.73
N LEU A 144 -14.03 6.04 19.10
CA LEU A 144 -15.30 6.24 19.79
C LEU A 144 -15.85 4.93 20.39
N ALA A 145 -15.78 3.82 19.66
CA ALA A 145 -16.25 2.52 20.13
C ALA A 145 -15.37 1.94 21.29
N LEU A 146 -14.07 2.22 21.27
CA LEU A 146 -13.14 1.75 22.31
C LEU A 146 -13.07 2.67 23.51
N SER A 147 -13.54 3.93 23.41
CA SER A 147 -13.49 4.90 24.51
C SER A 147 -14.14 4.39 25.81
N PRO A 148 -15.35 3.77 25.82
CA PRO A 148 -15.95 3.21 27.04
C PRO A 148 -15.10 2.07 27.63
N LEU A 149 -14.46 1.26 26.76
CA LEU A 149 -13.61 0.17 27.17
C LEU A 149 -12.33 0.70 27.84
N PHE A 150 -11.72 1.75 27.31
CA PHE A 150 -10.59 2.43 27.92
C PHE A 150 -10.93 2.92 29.32
N ASN A 151 -12.06 3.61 29.48
CA ASN A 151 -12.53 4.14 30.75
C ASN A 151 -12.82 3.01 31.77
N ALA A 152 -13.44 1.92 31.33
CA ALA A 152 -13.73 0.78 32.18
C ALA A 152 -12.49 0.02 32.67
N VAL A 153 -11.42 -0.02 31.86
CA VAL A 153 -10.19 -0.75 32.17
C VAL A 153 -9.19 0.12 32.96
N GLN A 154 -9.23 1.43 32.77
CA GLN A 154 -8.28 2.35 33.40
C GLN A 154 -8.30 2.30 34.93
N GLY A 155 -9.49 2.31 35.55
CA GLY A 155 -9.65 2.26 37.01
C GLY A 155 -9.05 1.00 37.63
N PRO A 156 -9.47 -0.21 37.22
CA PRO A 156 -8.88 -1.45 37.73
C PRO A 156 -7.37 -1.57 37.54
N ILE A 157 -6.84 -1.15 36.37
CA ILE A 157 -5.40 -1.22 36.10
C ILE A 157 -4.62 -0.25 37.02
N SER A 158 -5.11 0.98 37.19
CA SER A 158 -4.42 1.98 38.03
C SER A 158 -4.40 1.60 39.52
N GLY A 159 -5.28 0.72 39.95
CA GLY A 159 -5.30 0.19 41.33
C GLY A 159 -4.38 -1.00 41.57
N MET A 160 -3.64 -1.48 40.56
CA MET A 160 -2.69 -2.59 40.72
C MET A 160 -1.36 -2.09 41.29
N ASP A 161 -0.66 -2.94 42.06
CA ASP A 161 0.69 -2.64 42.58
C ASP A 161 1.70 -2.39 41.45
N ASN A 162 1.55 -3.07 40.33
CA ASN A 162 2.34 -2.86 39.09
C ASN A 162 1.42 -2.76 37.89
N PRO A 163 0.94 -1.56 37.49
CA PRO A 163 -0.01 -1.40 36.42
C PRO A 163 0.59 -1.54 35.00
N MET A 164 1.91 -1.40 34.84
CA MET A 164 2.58 -1.33 33.53
C MET A 164 2.35 -2.55 32.62
N PRO A 165 2.51 -3.81 33.11
CA PRO A 165 2.25 -4.98 32.25
C PRO A 165 0.82 -5.06 31.79
N ALA A 166 -0.16 -4.70 32.60
CA ALA A 166 -1.58 -4.70 32.24
C ALA A 166 -1.89 -3.62 31.19
N TYR A 167 -1.33 -2.41 31.34
CA TYR A 167 -1.41 -1.35 30.34
C TYR A 167 -0.83 -1.79 28.99
N LEU A 168 0.38 -2.37 29.01
CA LEU A 168 1.03 -2.84 27.78
C LEU A 168 0.21 -3.93 27.09
N ALA A 169 -0.29 -4.93 27.85
CA ALA A 169 -1.11 -5.98 27.29
C ALA A 169 -2.41 -5.45 26.66
N PHE A 170 -3.07 -4.50 27.34
CA PHE A 170 -4.26 -3.84 26.84
C PHE A 170 -3.96 -3.04 25.55
N GLN A 171 -2.90 -2.23 25.56
CA GLN A 171 -2.48 -1.43 24.41
C GLN A 171 -2.11 -2.31 23.21
N ILE A 172 -1.41 -3.42 23.41
CA ILE A 172 -1.10 -4.40 22.35
C ILE A 172 -2.40 -4.96 21.79
N GLY A 173 -3.34 -5.38 22.63
CA GLY A 173 -4.64 -5.90 22.18
C GLY A 173 -5.41 -4.91 21.31
N VAL A 174 -5.50 -3.66 21.76
CA VAL A 174 -6.15 -2.58 20.98
C VAL A 174 -5.43 -2.36 19.64
N THR A 175 -4.10 -2.28 19.68
CA THR A 175 -3.29 -2.07 18.46
C THR A 175 -3.49 -3.18 17.45
N LEU A 176 -3.56 -4.44 17.90
CA LEU A 176 -3.82 -5.60 17.03
C LEU A 176 -5.22 -5.52 16.38
N ILE A 177 -6.26 -5.15 17.16
CA ILE A 177 -7.62 -5.03 16.64
C ILE A 177 -7.69 -3.89 15.60
N VAL A 178 -7.16 -2.71 15.93
CA VAL A 178 -7.13 -1.56 15.02
C VAL A 178 -6.32 -1.90 13.76
N GLY A 179 -5.15 -2.48 13.94
CA GLY A 179 -4.28 -2.91 12.84
C GLY A 179 -4.94 -3.92 11.93
N PHE A 180 -5.67 -4.90 12.50
CA PHE A 180 -6.43 -5.87 11.72
C PHE A 180 -7.52 -5.21 10.87
N ILE A 181 -8.37 -4.38 11.48
CA ILE A 181 -9.46 -3.69 10.77
C ILE A 181 -8.91 -2.80 9.67
N THR A 182 -7.90 -1.97 9.96
CA THR A 182 -7.32 -1.06 8.98
C THR A 182 -6.61 -1.80 7.85
N SER A 183 -5.96 -2.95 8.15
CA SER A 183 -5.28 -3.77 7.14
C SER A 183 -6.24 -4.33 6.07
N ILE A 184 -7.52 -4.56 6.40
CA ILE A 184 -8.53 -5.01 5.43
C ILE A 184 -8.71 -3.93 4.34
N PHE A 185 -8.81 -2.66 4.72
CA PHE A 185 -8.96 -1.56 3.77
C PHE A 185 -7.69 -1.38 2.93
N TYR A 186 -6.51 -1.36 3.55
CA TYR A 186 -5.23 -1.30 2.83
C TYR A 186 -5.15 -2.40 1.78
N TRP A 187 -5.44 -3.65 2.18
CA TRP A 187 -5.37 -4.80 1.29
C TRP A 187 -6.34 -4.68 0.12
N PHE A 188 -7.56 -4.23 0.37
CA PHE A 188 -8.56 -4.03 -0.69
C PHE A 188 -8.06 -3.06 -1.76
N PHE A 189 -7.57 -1.89 -1.34
CA PHE A 189 -7.06 -0.87 -2.28
C PHE A 189 -5.81 -1.35 -3.02
N PHE A 190 -4.86 -2.00 -2.33
CA PHE A 190 -3.67 -2.53 -2.97
C PHE A 190 -3.99 -3.62 -4.00
N VAL A 191 -4.90 -4.54 -3.69
CA VAL A 191 -5.34 -5.56 -4.65
C VAL A 191 -6.03 -4.92 -5.86
N LEU A 192 -6.83 -3.89 -5.67
CA LEU A 192 -7.44 -3.14 -6.77
C LEU A 192 -6.37 -2.52 -7.67
N ILE A 193 -5.37 -1.85 -7.08
CA ILE A 193 -4.27 -1.23 -7.81
C ILE A 193 -3.48 -2.27 -8.60
N ILE A 194 -3.12 -3.39 -7.99
CA ILE A 194 -2.40 -4.49 -8.65
C ILE A 194 -3.20 -5.04 -9.81
N ASN A 195 -4.51 -5.26 -9.65
CA ASN A 195 -5.36 -5.85 -10.69
C ASN A 195 -5.48 -4.97 -11.93
N TYR A 196 -5.78 -3.66 -11.79
CA TYR A 196 -5.87 -2.82 -12.98
C TYR A 196 -4.50 -2.53 -13.60
N THR A 197 -3.42 -2.54 -12.79
CA THR A 197 -2.06 -2.43 -13.33
C THR A 197 -1.65 -3.70 -14.07
N ALA A 198 -2.08 -4.88 -13.61
CA ALA A 198 -1.90 -6.14 -14.35
C ALA A 198 -2.71 -6.14 -15.66
N ALA A 199 -3.95 -5.65 -15.64
CA ALA A 199 -4.75 -5.47 -16.85
C ALA A 199 -4.08 -4.49 -17.84
N TYR A 200 -3.45 -3.41 -17.34
CA TYR A 200 -2.64 -2.52 -18.17
C TYR A 200 -1.42 -3.23 -18.77
N ALA A 201 -0.71 -4.05 -18.00
CA ALA A 201 0.44 -4.81 -18.48
C ALA A 201 0.06 -5.79 -19.63
N GLU A 202 -1.16 -6.32 -19.60
CA GLU A 202 -1.69 -7.18 -20.65
C GLU A 202 -2.14 -6.39 -21.90
N ASN A 203 -2.79 -5.25 -21.70
CA ASN A 203 -3.36 -4.42 -22.74
C ASN A 203 -3.00 -2.94 -22.60
N PRO A 204 -1.73 -2.53 -22.80
CA PRO A 204 -1.27 -1.17 -22.52
C PRO A 204 -1.86 -0.11 -23.45
N THR A 205 -2.53 -0.52 -24.55
CA THR A 205 -3.24 0.38 -25.46
C THR A 205 -4.67 0.68 -25.03
N GLN A 206 -5.21 -0.05 -24.05
CA GLN A 206 -6.57 0.13 -23.56
C GLN A 206 -6.75 1.42 -22.74
N GLY A 207 -7.98 1.96 -22.74
CA GLY A 207 -8.29 3.19 -21.97
C GLY A 207 -8.22 2.97 -20.44
N PRO A 208 -7.67 3.94 -19.67
CA PRO A 208 -7.45 3.79 -18.22
C PRO A 208 -8.71 3.47 -17.42
N ILE A 209 -9.85 4.08 -17.76
CA ILE A 209 -11.13 3.83 -17.08
C ILE A 209 -11.61 2.39 -17.30
N LYS A 210 -11.38 1.84 -18.50
CA LYS A 210 -11.74 0.45 -18.78
C LYS A 210 -10.87 -0.51 -18.00
N LEU A 211 -9.55 -0.26 -17.93
CA LEU A 211 -8.60 -1.02 -17.13
C LEU A 211 -8.95 -0.99 -15.63
N PHE A 212 -9.32 0.18 -15.11
CA PHE A 212 -9.80 0.32 -13.74
C PHE A 212 -11.05 -0.54 -13.47
N LYS A 213 -12.04 -0.51 -14.39
CA LYS A 213 -13.24 -1.35 -14.29
C LYS A 213 -12.90 -2.85 -14.34
N GLU A 214 -11.93 -3.26 -15.14
CA GLU A 214 -11.46 -4.65 -15.19
C GLU A 214 -10.81 -5.07 -13.88
N GLY A 215 -9.96 -4.21 -13.29
CA GLY A 215 -9.39 -4.44 -11.96
C GLY A 215 -10.45 -4.63 -10.88
N PHE A 216 -11.52 -3.84 -10.92
CA PHE A 216 -12.64 -3.95 -9.99
C PHE A 216 -13.45 -5.24 -10.21
N LYS A 217 -13.67 -5.64 -11.47
CA LYS A 217 -14.33 -6.91 -11.80
C LYS A 217 -13.51 -8.12 -11.31
N ALA A 218 -12.18 -8.04 -11.35
CA ALA A 218 -11.31 -9.10 -10.87
C ALA A 218 -11.46 -9.34 -9.35
N ILE A 219 -11.76 -8.31 -8.57
CA ILE A 219 -12.09 -8.45 -7.14
C ILE A 219 -13.43 -9.17 -6.96
N LYS A 220 -14.42 -8.86 -7.82
CA LYS A 220 -15.79 -9.42 -7.77
C LYS A 220 -15.92 -10.79 -8.42
N ASN A 221 -14.84 -11.51 -8.68
CA ASN A 221 -14.85 -12.77 -9.45
C ASN A 221 -15.62 -13.95 -8.81
N GLY A 222 -16.39 -13.73 -7.76
CA GLY A 222 -17.20 -14.73 -7.08
C GLY A 222 -16.43 -15.68 -6.14
N HIS A 223 -15.13 -15.83 -6.30
CA HIS A 223 -14.31 -16.77 -5.52
C HIS A 223 -13.71 -16.14 -4.25
N LYS A 224 -13.97 -14.87 -3.96
CA LYS A 224 -13.38 -14.12 -2.84
C LYS A 224 -11.86 -14.30 -2.73
N THR A 225 -11.19 -14.38 -3.87
CA THR A 225 -9.76 -14.71 -3.95
C THR A 225 -8.92 -13.68 -3.21
N TRP A 226 -9.26 -12.41 -3.32
CA TRP A 226 -8.58 -11.32 -2.62
C TRP A 226 -8.62 -11.50 -1.09
N LEU A 227 -9.77 -11.91 -0.52
CA LEU A 227 -9.92 -12.16 0.92
C LEU A 227 -9.10 -13.39 1.36
N LYS A 228 -9.09 -14.44 0.54
CA LYS A 228 -8.28 -15.63 0.79
C LYS A 228 -6.79 -15.31 0.80
N PHE A 229 -6.33 -14.46 -0.12
CA PHE A 229 -4.94 -13.99 -0.13
C PHE A 229 -4.63 -13.12 1.06
N PHE A 230 -5.52 -12.19 1.42
CA PHE A 230 -5.37 -11.36 2.61
C PHE A 230 -5.19 -12.20 3.88
N ILE A 231 -6.09 -13.14 4.14
CA ILE A 231 -6.00 -14.03 5.31
C ILE A 231 -4.68 -14.80 5.30
N GLY A 232 -4.25 -15.29 4.13
CA GLY A 232 -3.00 -16.02 4.02
C GLY A 232 -1.76 -15.18 4.31
N ILE A 233 -1.70 -13.94 3.84
CA ILE A 233 -0.60 -13.02 4.13
C ILE A 233 -0.60 -12.62 5.60
N LEU A 234 -1.78 -12.40 6.18
CA LEU A 234 -1.93 -12.09 7.61
C LEU A 234 -1.40 -13.24 8.48
N LEU A 235 -1.71 -14.49 8.15
CA LEU A 235 -1.17 -15.66 8.85
C LEU A 235 0.35 -15.77 8.71
N ILE A 236 0.90 -15.50 7.52
CA ILE A 236 2.34 -15.50 7.30
C ILE A 236 3.02 -14.40 8.13
N ASN A 237 2.45 -13.19 8.15
CA ASN A 237 2.98 -12.08 8.96
C ASN A 237 2.94 -12.39 10.45
N LEU A 238 1.86 -12.98 10.95
CA LEU A 238 1.78 -13.44 12.35
C LEU A 238 2.88 -14.47 12.66
N LEU A 239 3.10 -15.44 11.79
CA LEU A 239 4.15 -16.44 11.98
C LEU A 239 5.54 -15.80 12.02
N ILE A 240 5.83 -14.84 11.13
CA ILE A 240 7.13 -14.14 11.10
C ILE A 240 7.33 -13.27 12.35
N THR A 241 6.24 -12.72 12.91
CA THR A 241 6.32 -11.86 14.11
C THR A 241 6.53 -12.66 15.40
N ILE A 242 6.16 -13.95 15.41
CA ILE A 242 6.29 -14.84 16.57
C ILE A 242 7.68 -15.55 16.60
N ILE A 243 8.35 -15.66 15.46
CA ILE A 243 9.70 -16.24 15.33
C ILE A 243 10.77 -15.17 15.57
#